data_bd3d5405163b936264e98f0dfc22b051
#
_entry.id   bd3d5405163b936264e98f0dfc22b051
#
_cell.length_a   1.000
_cell.length_b   1.000
_cell.length_c   1.000
_cell.angle_alpha   90.00
_cell.angle_beta   90.00
_cell.angle_gamma   90.00
#
_symmetry.space_group_name_H-M   'P 1'
#
loop_
_entity.id
_entity.type
_entity.pdbx_description
1 polymer ?
#
loop_
_entity_poly.entity_id
_entity_poly.type
_entity_poly.pdbx_seq_one_letter_code
_entity_poly.pdbx_strand_id
1 'polypeptide(L)'
;MNDALGDLHNMVPHFTQVIHRVVNGSWVNHRKVWDTHSFILVYDGEAVIGCNEEQRVGKGDLIYFKPGDVRWGYTFEDNPMKCYGMDFKYSCLLFDNDDWIKKDIPLPIQSFLHLNDSHLFSRVLHLFQNLTKEWISPTTFNKVSRERAYFMEILNLLFLWNSSKQSLNYDKIRKVEKVSQYILDNYSRKVKLQDLADYIQLSQSYLQVIFKDITGSSPIEYLINVRINKSKELMKEGYQNIGEISELVGFNDAFYFSRCFKRIEGITLLNTEVRFHRSANLSNISGSGLCPGLDIQTRLSHPGAALFGLLLHMD
;
A
#
# COMPACT_ATOMS: atom_id res chain seq x y z
N MET A 1 -21.91 -5.90 7.98
CA MET A 1 -21.36 -5.04 6.89
C MET A 1 -19.83 -4.91 6.95
N ASN A 2 -19.19 -5.09 8.13
CA ASN A 2 -17.72 -5.08 8.26
C ASN A 2 -17.02 -6.34 7.69
N ASP A 3 -17.68 -7.50 7.68
CA ASP A 3 -17.04 -8.76 7.22
C ASP A 3 -16.80 -8.80 5.71
N ALA A 4 -17.71 -8.24 4.91
CA ALA A 4 -17.58 -8.28 3.45
C ALA A 4 -16.42 -7.41 2.91
N LEU A 5 -16.06 -6.31 3.59
CA LEU A 5 -14.88 -5.50 3.24
C LEU A 5 -13.58 -6.22 3.60
N GLY A 6 -13.54 -6.95 4.74
CA GLY A 6 -12.41 -7.77 5.13
C GLY A 6 -12.09 -8.86 4.10
N ASP A 7 -13.11 -9.48 3.55
CA ASP A 7 -12.97 -10.53 2.53
C ASP A 7 -12.40 -10.01 1.20
N LEU A 8 -12.63 -8.74 0.85
CA LEU A 8 -12.09 -8.11 -0.37
C LEU A 8 -10.58 -7.86 -0.32
N HIS A 9 -9.94 -7.90 0.86
CA HIS A 9 -8.48 -7.83 0.97
C HIS A 9 -7.79 -9.04 0.34
N ASN A 10 -8.51 -10.16 0.19
CA ASN A 10 -8.02 -11.39 -0.42
C ASN A 10 -8.40 -11.51 -1.91
N MET A 11 -8.72 -10.38 -2.55
CA MET A 11 -9.06 -10.34 -3.96
C MET A 11 -7.84 -10.60 -4.85
N VAL A 12 -8.02 -11.45 -5.85
CA VAL A 12 -7.04 -11.73 -6.89
C VAL A 12 -7.59 -11.21 -8.23
N PRO A 13 -7.20 -10.00 -8.66
CA PRO A 13 -7.63 -9.44 -9.94
C PRO A 13 -6.86 -10.05 -11.11
N HIS A 14 -7.55 -10.16 -12.26
CA HIS A 14 -7.01 -10.50 -13.55
C HIS A 14 -7.48 -9.45 -14.57
N PHE A 15 -6.56 -8.65 -15.09
CA PHE A 15 -6.87 -7.61 -16.07
C PHE A 15 -7.00 -8.23 -17.46
N THR A 16 -8.04 -7.82 -18.17
CA THR A 16 -8.26 -8.19 -19.56
C THR A 16 -7.91 -7.06 -20.50
N GLN A 17 -8.02 -5.82 -20.03
CA GLN A 17 -7.64 -4.62 -20.75
C GLN A 17 -7.34 -3.47 -19.78
N VAL A 18 -6.30 -2.69 -20.07
CA VAL A 18 -6.03 -1.40 -19.43
C VAL A 18 -5.72 -0.38 -20.52
N ILE A 19 -6.39 0.76 -20.48
CA ILE A 19 -6.32 1.76 -21.55
C ILE A 19 -6.13 3.18 -21.00
N HIS A 20 -5.43 3.99 -21.76
CA HIS A 20 -5.51 5.44 -21.74
C HIS A 20 -6.20 5.87 -23.03
N ARG A 21 -7.30 6.57 -22.93
CA ARG A 21 -8.08 6.98 -24.09
C ARG A 21 -8.21 8.50 -24.12
N VAL A 22 -7.82 9.05 -25.25
CA VAL A 22 -8.12 10.43 -25.64
C VAL A 22 -9.06 10.29 -26.83
N VAL A 23 -10.35 10.46 -26.59
CA VAL A 23 -11.35 10.29 -27.65
C VAL A 23 -11.42 11.56 -28.51
N ASN A 24 -11.73 11.38 -29.78
CA ASN A 24 -12.07 12.51 -30.67
C ASN A 24 -13.56 12.86 -30.54
N GLY A 25 -13.98 13.98 -31.07
CA GLY A 25 -15.34 14.50 -30.96
C GLY A 25 -16.44 13.62 -31.56
N SER A 26 -16.07 12.63 -32.40
CA SER A 26 -17.01 11.71 -33.03
C SER A 26 -17.11 10.35 -32.34
N TRP A 27 -16.50 10.18 -31.16
CA TRP A 27 -16.54 8.88 -30.49
C TRP A 27 -17.95 8.52 -30.02
N VAL A 28 -18.38 7.33 -30.43
CA VAL A 28 -19.63 6.70 -30.02
C VAL A 28 -19.33 5.24 -29.67
N ASN A 29 -19.82 4.78 -28.54
CA ASN A 29 -19.81 3.38 -28.14
C ASN A 29 -21.23 2.85 -28.19
N HIS A 30 -21.47 1.89 -29.07
CA HIS A 30 -22.79 1.29 -29.23
C HIS A 30 -23.12 0.36 -28.06
N ARG A 31 -24.41 0.20 -27.78
CA ARG A 31 -24.92 -0.69 -26.72
C ARG A 31 -24.33 -2.10 -26.85
N LYS A 32 -23.60 -2.52 -25.82
CA LYS A 32 -22.96 -3.84 -25.74
C LYS A 32 -22.93 -4.33 -24.30
N VAL A 33 -23.13 -5.62 -24.13
CA VAL A 33 -22.96 -6.31 -22.84
C VAL A 33 -21.54 -6.87 -22.76
N TRP A 34 -20.90 -6.69 -21.60
CA TRP A 34 -19.57 -7.19 -21.31
C TRP A 34 -19.62 -8.16 -20.13
N ASP A 35 -18.76 -9.15 -20.15
CA ASP A 35 -18.63 -10.17 -19.10
C ASP A 35 -17.53 -9.84 -18.08
N THR A 36 -17.06 -8.60 -18.08
CA THR A 36 -16.00 -8.07 -17.21
C THR A 36 -16.52 -6.93 -16.37
N HIS A 37 -15.89 -6.74 -15.18
CA HIS A 37 -15.93 -5.48 -14.48
C HIS A 37 -15.14 -4.43 -15.24
N SER A 38 -15.52 -3.15 -15.10
CA SER A 38 -14.78 -2.06 -15.71
C SER A 38 -14.78 -0.83 -14.81
N PHE A 39 -13.63 -0.21 -14.65
CA PHE A 39 -13.51 1.15 -14.13
C PHE A 39 -13.11 2.09 -15.26
N ILE A 40 -13.76 3.27 -15.31
CA ILE A 40 -13.39 4.37 -16.20
C ILE A 40 -13.25 5.63 -15.35
N LEU A 41 -12.05 6.20 -15.27
CA LEU A 41 -11.78 7.47 -14.59
C LEU A 41 -11.65 8.58 -15.64
N VAL A 42 -12.58 9.53 -15.60
CA VAL A 42 -12.54 10.73 -16.47
C VAL A 42 -11.64 11.78 -15.82
N TYR A 43 -10.59 12.20 -16.53
CA TYR A 43 -9.68 13.21 -16.00
C TYR A 43 -9.75 14.57 -16.73
N ASP A 44 -10.40 14.61 -17.90
CA ASP A 44 -10.62 15.83 -18.68
C ASP A 44 -11.75 15.60 -19.69
N GLY A 45 -12.38 16.70 -20.14
CA GLY A 45 -13.50 16.65 -21.09
C GLY A 45 -14.76 16.03 -20.51
N GLU A 46 -15.75 15.75 -21.36
CA GLU A 46 -17.06 15.26 -20.98
C GLU A 46 -17.61 14.19 -21.95
N ALA A 47 -18.49 13.37 -21.45
CA ALA A 47 -19.24 12.40 -22.23
C ALA A 47 -20.62 12.14 -21.63
N VAL A 48 -21.47 11.47 -22.40
CA VAL A 48 -22.66 10.83 -21.87
C VAL A 48 -22.42 9.33 -21.86
N ILE A 49 -22.65 8.71 -20.71
CA ILE A 49 -22.44 7.27 -20.50
C ILE A 49 -23.77 6.67 -20.03
N GLY A 50 -24.18 5.59 -20.67
CA GLY A 50 -25.37 4.83 -20.30
C GLY A 50 -25.00 3.52 -19.63
N CYS A 51 -25.63 3.28 -18.45
CA CYS A 51 -25.68 2.02 -17.74
C CYS A 51 -27.03 2.02 -17.00
N ASN A 52 -28.02 1.30 -17.45
CA ASN A 52 -29.39 1.38 -16.95
C ASN A 52 -30.03 2.78 -17.08
N GLU A 53 -29.35 3.82 -16.68
CA GLU A 53 -29.67 5.24 -16.82
C GLU A 53 -28.57 5.97 -17.58
N GLU A 54 -28.94 7.08 -18.22
CA GLU A 54 -28.01 7.97 -18.94
C GLU A 54 -27.45 9.01 -17.97
N GLN A 55 -26.14 9.17 -17.93
CA GLN A 55 -25.50 10.18 -17.09
C GLN A 55 -24.41 10.94 -17.84
N ARG A 56 -24.43 12.28 -17.72
CA ARG A 56 -23.33 13.14 -18.15
C ARG A 56 -22.19 13.01 -17.13
N VAL A 57 -21.00 12.72 -17.64
CA VAL A 57 -19.77 12.52 -16.86
C VAL A 57 -18.68 13.49 -17.30
N GLY A 58 -17.84 13.89 -16.39
CA GLY A 58 -16.73 14.80 -16.63
C GLY A 58 -15.55 14.56 -15.70
N LYS A 59 -14.64 15.51 -15.62
CA LYS A 59 -13.46 15.42 -14.77
C LYS A 59 -13.81 15.12 -13.32
N GLY A 60 -13.21 14.07 -12.76
CA GLY A 60 -13.43 13.62 -11.39
C GLY A 60 -14.43 12.46 -11.28
N ASP A 61 -15.11 12.11 -12.38
CA ASP A 61 -16.04 10.99 -12.36
C ASP A 61 -15.33 9.66 -12.59
N LEU A 62 -15.63 8.71 -11.71
CA LEU A 62 -15.28 7.30 -11.84
C LEU A 62 -16.55 6.51 -12.13
N ILE A 63 -16.57 5.81 -13.26
CA ILE A 63 -17.66 4.95 -13.68
C ILE A 63 -17.29 3.50 -13.40
N TYR A 64 -18.19 2.77 -12.76
CA TYR A 64 -18.06 1.33 -12.51
C TYR A 64 -19.15 0.55 -13.20
N PHE A 65 -18.77 -0.36 -14.06
CA PHE A 65 -19.66 -1.33 -14.68
C PHE A 65 -19.44 -2.73 -14.11
N LYS A 66 -20.54 -3.44 -13.93
CA LYS A 66 -20.55 -4.86 -13.54
C LYS A 66 -20.61 -5.76 -14.76
N PRO A 67 -20.22 -7.04 -14.66
CA PRO A 67 -20.54 -8.03 -15.70
C PRO A 67 -22.04 -8.09 -15.94
N GLY A 68 -22.43 -8.10 -17.21
CA GLY A 68 -23.83 -8.08 -17.60
C GLY A 68 -24.46 -6.71 -17.80
N ASP A 69 -23.80 -5.63 -17.37
CA ASP A 69 -24.30 -4.28 -17.64
C ASP A 69 -24.26 -3.95 -19.13
N VAL A 70 -25.34 -3.31 -19.61
CA VAL A 70 -25.39 -2.77 -20.97
C VAL A 70 -24.69 -1.42 -20.98
N ARG A 71 -23.58 -1.32 -21.68
CA ARG A 71 -22.74 -0.11 -21.75
C ARG A 71 -22.88 0.56 -23.08
N TRP A 72 -23.02 1.88 -23.10
CA TRP A 72 -22.99 2.72 -24.28
C TRP A 72 -22.57 4.13 -23.90
N GLY A 73 -22.21 4.98 -24.88
CA GLY A 73 -21.89 6.37 -24.62
C GLY A 73 -21.41 7.11 -25.84
N TYR A 74 -21.35 8.43 -25.71
CA TYR A 74 -20.79 9.34 -26.71
C TYR A 74 -20.12 10.53 -26.04
N THR A 75 -19.22 11.19 -26.74
CA THR A 75 -18.55 12.40 -26.29
C THR A 75 -19.03 13.63 -27.06
N PHE A 76 -18.69 14.82 -26.57
CA PHE A 76 -19.01 16.09 -27.20
C PHE A 76 -17.84 16.55 -28.08
N GLU A 77 -18.12 17.09 -29.27
CA GLU A 77 -17.08 17.55 -30.21
C GLU A 77 -16.22 18.67 -29.63
N ASP A 78 -16.85 19.61 -28.91
CA ASP A 78 -16.19 20.77 -28.34
C ASP A 78 -15.37 20.46 -27.07
N ASN A 79 -15.69 19.35 -26.40
CA ASN A 79 -15.06 18.97 -25.12
C ASN A 79 -14.91 17.45 -24.99
N PRO A 80 -14.11 16.80 -25.84
CA PRO A 80 -14.02 15.36 -25.91
C PRO A 80 -13.41 14.76 -24.65
N MET A 81 -14.02 13.66 -24.17
CA MET A 81 -13.61 12.94 -22.95
C MET A 81 -12.21 12.37 -23.08
N LYS A 82 -11.42 12.55 -22.01
CA LYS A 82 -10.14 11.87 -21.78
C LYS A 82 -10.24 11.05 -20.52
N CYS A 83 -9.90 9.75 -20.63
CA CYS A 83 -10.07 8.82 -19.51
C CYS A 83 -9.00 7.75 -19.45
N TYR A 84 -8.82 7.20 -18.26
CA TYR A 84 -8.18 5.92 -18.05
C TYR A 84 -9.25 4.87 -17.79
N GLY A 85 -9.06 3.66 -18.31
CA GLY A 85 -9.98 2.56 -18.11
C GLY A 85 -9.26 1.25 -17.84
N MET A 86 -9.93 0.36 -17.13
CA MET A 86 -9.47 -1.01 -16.93
C MET A 86 -10.66 -1.96 -16.93
N ASP A 87 -10.52 -3.06 -17.65
CA ASP A 87 -11.44 -4.18 -17.61
C ASP A 87 -10.79 -5.35 -16.90
N PHE A 88 -11.51 -5.97 -15.97
CA PHE A 88 -10.96 -7.01 -15.12
C PHE A 88 -12.02 -8.05 -14.70
N LYS A 89 -11.52 -9.23 -14.33
CA LYS A 89 -12.23 -10.24 -13.55
C LYS A 89 -11.51 -10.42 -12.22
N TYR A 90 -12.19 -10.94 -11.22
CA TYR A 90 -11.56 -11.24 -9.94
C TYR A 90 -12.23 -12.42 -9.24
N SER A 91 -11.53 -12.96 -8.25
CA SER A 91 -12.06 -13.88 -7.27
C SER A 91 -11.45 -13.53 -5.92
N CYS A 92 -12.19 -13.76 -4.84
CA CYS A 92 -11.66 -13.66 -3.48
C CYS A 92 -11.29 -15.06 -3.00
N LEU A 93 -10.08 -15.19 -2.43
CA LEU A 93 -9.59 -16.44 -1.85
C LEU A 93 -9.60 -16.29 -0.33
N LEU A 94 -10.42 -17.05 0.35
CA LEU A 94 -10.50 -17.09 1.81
C LEU A 94 -9.82 -18.35 2.32
N PHE A 95 -9.06 -18.23 3.42
CA PHE A 95 -8.47 -19.35 4.09
C PHE A 95 -9.40 -19.76 5.23
N ASP A 96 -9.98 -20.97 5.14
CA ASP A 96 -10.89 -21.53 6.13
C ASP A 96 -10.61 -23.02 6.29
N ASN A 97 -10.57 -23.50 7.54
CA ASN A 97 -10.33 -24.91 7.89
C ASN A 97 -9.13 -25.53 7.17
N ASP A 98 -7.98 -24.81 7.15
CA ASP A 98 -6.72 -25.20 6.50
C ASP A 98 -6.79 -25.36 4.96
N ASP A 99 -7.82 -24.78 4.31
CA ASP A 99 -7.95 -24.80 2.86
C ASP A 99 -8.30 -23.42 2.29
N TRP A 100 -8.01 -23.22 0.98
CA TRP A 100 -8.35 -22.02 0.26
C TRP A 100 -9.68 -22.16 -0.46
N ILE A 101 -10.65 -21.35 -0.07
CA ILE A 101 -12.00 -21.34 -0.64
C ILE A 101 -12.14 -20.15 -1.56
N LYS A 102 -12.56 -20.41 -2.82
CA LYS A 102 -12.95 -19.36 -3.76
C LYS A 102 -14.35 -18.84 -3.40
N LYS A 103 -14.48 -17.52 -3.26
CA LYS A 103 -15.74 -16.84 -3.00
C LYS A 103 -15.97 -15.69 -3.97
N ASP A 104 -17.15 -15.58 -4.50
CA ASP A 104 -17.56 -14.45 -5.34
C ASP A 104 -18.22 -13.38 -4.44
N ILE A 105 -17.50 -12.28 -4.21
CA ILE A 105 -17.92 -11.18 -3.34
C ILE A 105 -18.11 -9.96 -4.22
N PRO A 106 -19.33 -9.37 -4.29
CA PRO A 106 -19.57 -8.20 -5.12
C PRO A 106 -18.82 -6.98 -4.58
N LEU A 107 -18.26 -6.16 -5.49
CA LEU A 107 -17.68 -4.88 -5.13
C LEU A 107 -18.78 -3.91 -4.65
N PRO A 108 -18.67 -3.36 -3.43
CA PRO A 108 -19.65 -2.43 -2.87
C PRO A 108 -19.41 -1.01 -3.42
N ILE A 109 -19.34 -0.87 -4.75
CA ILE A 109 -19.08 0.40 -5.45
C ILE A 109 -20.30 0.75 -6.29
N GLN A 110 -20.72 2.01 -6.23
CA GLN A 110 -21.79 2.57 -7.06
C GLN A 110 -21.33 2.71 -8.50
N SER A 111 -22.26 2.63 -9.45
CA SER A 111 -21.94 2.73 -10.88
C SER A 111 -21.34 4.09 -11.28
N PHE A 112 -21.70 5.16 -10.61
CA PHE A 112 -21.19 6.51 -10.82
C PHE A 112 -20.73 7.12 -9.51
N LEU A 113 -19.48 7.55 -9.45
CA LEU A 113 -18.84 8.17 -8.29
C LEU A 113 -18.17 9.46 -8.74
N HIS A 114 -18.49 10.59 -8.08
CA HIS A 114 -17.75 11.83 -8.30
C HIS A 114 -16.73 12.02 -7.19
N LEU A 115 -15.44 12.00 -7.54
CA LEU A 115 -14.31 12.18 -6.62
C LEU A 115 -14.07 13.69 -6.42
N ASN A 116 -14.87 14.30 -5.56
CA ASN A 116 -14.85 15.73 -5.29
C ASN A 116 -13.66 16.23 -4.45
N ASP A 117 -12.92 15.33 -3.79
CA ASP A 117 -11.67 15.65 -3.10
C ASP A 117 -10.51 15.67 -4.11
N SER A 118 -9.90 16.82 -4.32
CA SER A 118 -8.81 17.02 -5.29
C SER A 118 -7.58 16.18 -5.00
N HIS A 119 -7.29 15.90 -3.73
CA HIS A 119 -6.15 15.06 -3.33
C HIS A 119 -6.44 13.59 -3.61
N LEU A 120 -7.64 13.10 -3.25
CA LEU A 120 -8.07 11.75 -3.58
C LEU A 120 -8.07 11.53 -5.10
N PHE A 121 -8.69 12.47 -5.85
CA PHE A 121 -8.70 12.39 -7.31
C PHE A 121 -7.28 12.31 -7.88
N SER A 122 -6.35 13.16 -7.41
CA SER A 122 -4.96 13.16 -7.88
C SER A 122 -4.25 11.84 -7.57
N ARG A 123 -4.47 11.26 -6.38
CA ARG A 123 -3.89 9.95 -6.02
C ARG A 123 -4.46 8.83 -6.88
N VAL A 124 -5.77 8.77 -7.03
CA VAL A 124 -6.43 7.75 -7.86
C VAL A 124 -5.98 7.88 -9.32
N LEU A 125 -5.92 9.10 -9.86
CA LEU A 125 -5.43 9.36 -11.22
C LEU A 125 -3.98 8.87 -11.40
N HIS A 126 -3.11 9.16 -10.45
CA HIS A 126 -1.71 8.71 -10.49
C HIS A 126 -1.61 7.17 -10.49
N LEU A 127 -2.43 6.48 -9.71
CA LEU A 127 -2.47 5.02 -9.69
C LEU A 127 -2.96 4.43 -11.01
N PHE A 128 -3.98 5.03 -11.64
CA PHE A 128 -4.42 4.63 -12.98
C PHE A 128 -3.32 4.84 -14.02
N GLN A 129 -2.58 5.96 -13.95
CA GLN A 129 -1.45 6.23 -14.83
C GLN A 129 -0.34 5.19 -14.67
N ASN A 130 0.01 4.85 -13.43
CA ASN A 130 1.05 3.86 -13.13
C ASN A 130 0.62 2.46 -13.59
N LEU A 131 -0.63 2.06 -13.33
CA LEU A 131 -1.17 0.79 -13.81
C LEU A 131 -1.14 0.71 -15.35
N THR A 132 -1.56 1.79 -16.03
CA THR A 132 -1.52 1.84 -17.50
C THR A 132 -0.10 1.75 -18.03
N LYS A 133 0.84 2.47 -17.42
CA LYS A 133 2.26 2.43 -17.77
C LYS A 133 2.85 1.03 -17.58
N GLU A 134 2.52 0.36 -16.48
CA GLU A 134 2.95 -1.01 -16.23
C GLU A 134 2.36 -1.99 -17.25
N TRP A 135 1.06 -1.83 -17.58
CA TRP A 135 0.35 -2.69 -18.55
C TRP A 135 1.01 -2.70 -19.94
N ILE A 136 1.42 -1.52 -20.43
CA ILE A 136 2.07 -1.41 -21.75
C ILE A 136 3.57 -1.72 -21.74
N SER A 137 4.17 -1.82 -20.54
CA SER A 137 5.59 -2.14 -20.41
C SER A 137 5.89 -3.59 -20.78
N PRO A 138 7.11 -3.90 -21.23
CA PRO A 138 7.52 -5.29 -21.48
C PRO A 138 7.29 -6.14 -20.23
N THR A 139 7.00 -7.42 -20.42
CA THR A 139 6.79 -8.36 -19.32
C THR A 139 8.06 -8.48 -18.49
N THR A 140 7.98 -8.11 -17.20
CA THR A 140 9.03 -8.26 -16.20
C THR A 140 8.58 -9.25 -15.14
N PHE A 141 9.52 -9.80 -14.38
CA PHE A 141 9.23 -10.78 -13.32
C PHE A 141 8.15 -10.33 -12.33
N ASN A 142 8.09 -9.05 -12.03
CA ASN A 142 7.18 -8.48 -11.02
C ASN A 142 5.99 -7.70 -11.60
N LYS A 143 5.79 -7.70 -12.92
CA LYS A 143 4.72 -6.94 -13.61
C LYS A 143 3.34 -7.20 -13.02
N VAL A 144 2.91 -8.46 -12.97
CA VAL A 144 1.57 -8.85 -12.46
C VAL A 144 1.38 -8.44 -11.01
N SER A 145 2.41 -8.55 -10.18
CA SER A 145 2.35 -8.15 -8.77
C SER A 145 2.20 -6.64 -8.62
N ARG A 146 2.88 -5.85 -9.45
CA ARG A 146 2.77 -4.38 -9.46
C ARG A 146 1.41 -3.90 -9.96
N GLU A 147 0.91 -4.49 -11.05
CA GLU A 147 -0.44 -4.21 -11.54
C GLU A 147 -1.50 -4.44 -10.46
N ARG A 148 -1.40 -5.57 -9.76
CA ARG A 148 -2.30 -5.91 -8.64
C ARG A 148 -2.16 -4.94 -7.47
N ALA A 149 -0.94 -4.54 -7.13
CA ALA A 149 -0.69 -3.58 -6.04
C ALA A 149 -1.35 -2.22 -6.32
N TYR A 150 -1.19 -1.66 -7.52
CA TYR A 150 -1.85 -0.42 -7.91
C TYR A 150 -3.37 -0.52 -7.86
N PHE A 151 -3.92 -1.63 -8.33
CA PHE A 151 -5.37 -1.85 -8.31
C PHE A 151 -5.92 -1.97 -6.88
N MET A 152 -5.25 -2.74 -6.02
CA MET A 152 -5.66 -2.88 -4.62
C MET A 152 -5.61 -1.55 -3.88
N GLU A 153 -4.62 -0.70 -4.18
CA GLU A 153 -4.56 0.64 -3.61
C GLU A 153 -5.70 1.53 -4.12
N ILE A 154 -6.06 1.47 -5.42
CA ILE A 154 -7.24 2.15 -5.95
C ILE A 154 -8.49 1.73 -5.17
N LEU A 155 -8.74 0.42 -5.03
CA LEU A 155 -9.89 -0.10 -4.29
C LEU A 155 -9.91 0.37 -2.85
N ASN A 156 -8.78 0.30 -2.16
CA ASN A 156 -8.65 0.76 -0.78
C ASN A 156 -9.02 2.24 -0.64
N LEU A 157 -8.52 3.10 -1.52
CA LEU A 157 -8.88 4.52 -1.53
C LEU A 157 -10.37 4.74 -1.78
N LEU A 158 -10.97 4.01 -2.73
CA LEU A 158 -12.39 4.11 -3.04
C LEU A 158 -13.27 3.62 -1.89
N PHE A 159 -12.89 2.54 -1.20
CA PHE A 159 -13.62 2.03 -0.05
C PHE A 159 -13.54 2.96 1.15
N LEU A 160 -12.35 3.49 1.44
CA LEU A 160 -12.16 4.49 2.49
C LEU A 160 -13.00 5.74 2.20
N TRP A 161 -13.01 6.21 0.95
CA TRP A 161 -13.81 7.38 0.56
C TRP A 161 -15.31 7.10 0.60
N ASN A 162 -15.78 5.94 0.14
CA ASN A 162 -17.18 5.54 0.16
C ASN A 162 -17.70 5.33 1.59
N SER A 163 -16.87 4.77 2.48
CA SER A 163 -17.17 4.73 3.92
C SER A 163 -17.13 6.11 4.55
N SER A 164 -16.40 7.05 4.00
CA SER A 164 -16.27 8.44 4.44
C SER A 164 -17.34 9.40 3.85
N LYS A 165 -18.27 8.95 3.02
CA LYS A 165 -19.58 9.60 2.93
C LYS A 165 -20.36 9.53 4.27
N GLN A 166 -19.92 8.70 5.18
CA GLN A 166 -19.98 8.90 6.64
C GLN A 166 -18.74 9.74 7.08
N SER A 167 -18.48 10.79 6.37
CA SER A 167 -17.60 12.00 6.36
C SER A 167 -16.51 12.21 7.42
N LEU A 168 -16.36 11.45 8.48
CA LEU A 168 -15.42 11.70 9.58
C LEU A 168 -14.13 10.84 9.52
N ASN A 169 -14.16 9.69 8.88
CA ASN A 169 -13.05 8.73 9.00
C ASN A 169 -11.90 8.99 8.00
N TYR A 170 -12.22 9.42 6.79
CA TYR A 170 -11.19 9.70 5.77
C TYR A 170 -10.34 10.93 6.12
N ASP A 171 -10.97 12.00 6.60
CA ASP A 171 -10.24 13.19 7.04
C ASP A 171 -9.30 12.89 8.21
N LYS A 172 -9.73 12.01 9.14
CA LYS A 172 -8.88 11.53 10.24
C LYS A 172 -7.67 10.75 9.72
N ILE A 173 -7.88 9.78 8.80
CA ILE A 173 -6.80 8.97 8.21
C ILE A 173 -5.80 9.87 7.50
N ARG A 174 -6.26 10.80 6.66
CA ARG A 174 -5.42 11.76 5.95
C ARG A 174 -4.59 12.64 6.91
N LYS A 175 -5.20 13.09 8.01
CA LYS A 175 -4.49 13.87 9.03
C LYS A 175 -3.42 13.04 9.73
N VAL A 176 -3.71 11.79 10.04
CA VAL A 176 -2.75 10.85 10.64
C VAL A 176 -1.61 10.52 9.68
N GLU A 177 -1.89 10.29 8.39
CA GLU A 177 -0.85 10.10 7.36
C GLU A 177 0.08 11.30 7.26
N LYS A 178 -0.44 12.54 7.27
CA LYS A 178 0.37 13.77 7.28
C LYS A 178 1.27 13.86 8.49
N VAL A 179 0.76 13.52 9.69
CA VAL A 179 1.56 13.52 10.92
C VAL A 179 2.64 12.44 10.87
N SER A 180 2.32 11.25 10.38
CA SER A 180 3.29 10.16 10.22
C SER A 180 4.41 10.54 9.28
N GLN A 181 4.09 11.16 8.15
CA GLN A 181 5.08 11.66 7.19
C GLN A 181 5.94 12.77 7.80
N TYR A 182 5.33 13.74 8.49
CA TYR A 182 6.08 14.77 9.20
C TYR A 182 7.07 14.19 10.22
N ILE A 183 6.67 13.15 10.95
CA ILE A 183 7.55 12.45 11.90
C ILE A 183 8.71 11.77 11.15
N LEU A 184 8.45 11.10 10.03
CA LEU A 184 9.48 10.44 9.22
C LEU A 184 10.50 11.44 8.66
N ASP A 185 10.05 12.64 8.28
CA ASP A 185 10.91 13.68 7.70
C ASP A 185 11.71 14.45 8.77
N ASN A 186 11.23 14.44 10.04
CA ASN A 186 11.79 15.27 11.11
C ASN A 186 12.22 14.49 12.36
N TYR A 187 12.29 13.16 12.34
CA TYR A 187 12.52 12.32 13.52
C TYR A 187 13.81 12.67 14.27
N SER A 188 14.86 13.11 13.60
CA SER A 188 16.15 13.47 14.18
C SER A 188 16.14 14.81 14.94
N ARG A 189 15.09 15.63 14.76
CA ARG A 189 14.95 16.93 15.42
C ARG A 189 14.07 16.83 16.66
N LYS A 190 14.02 17.92 17.42
CA LYS A 190 13.10 18.04 18.58
C LYS A 190 11.68 18.21 18.05
N VAL A 191 10.87 17.15 18.09
CA VAL A 191 9.45 17.16 17.75
C VAL A 191 8.62 17.03 19.01
N LYS A 192 7.71 17.98 19.24
CA LYS A 192 6.75 17.96 20.34
C LYS A 192 5.36 17.61 19.84
N LEU A 193 4.52 17.07 20.71
CA LEU A 193 3.12 16.79 20.39
C LEU A 193 2.36 18.04 19.91
N GLN A 194 2.69 19.21 20.48
CA GLN A 194 2.12 20.49 20.06
C GLN A 194 2.44 20.81 18.60
N ASP A 195 3.70 20.63 18.18
CA ASP A 195 4.15 20.92 16.82
C ASP A 195 3.36 20.06 15.80
N LEU A 196 3.10 18.80 16.14
CA LEU A 196 2.30 17.88 15.31
C LEU A 196 0.82 18.29 15.25
N ALA A 197 0.28 18.72 16.39
CA ALA A 197 -1.11 19.16 16.49
C ALA A 197 -1.35 20.45 15.68
N ASP A 198 -0.44 21.41 15.80
CA ASP A 198 -0.48 22.68 15.07
C ASP A 198 -0.35 22.47 13.56
N TYR A 199 0.53 21.55 13.14
CA TYR A 199 0.74 21.21 11.73
C TYR A 199 -0.54 20.76 11.01
N ILE A 200 -1.43 20.04 11.72
CA ILE A 200 -2.71 19.57 11.16
C ILE A 200 -3.93 20.34 11.68
N GLN A 201 -3.72 21.43 12.41
CA GLN A 201 -4.76 22.30 13.00
C GLN A 201 -5.77 21.55 13.87
N LEU A 202 -5.27 20.70 14.78
CA LEU A 202 -6.07 19.97 15.76
C LEU A 202 -5.55 20.23 17.20
N SER A 203 -6.40 19.91 18.19
CA SER A 203 -5.93 19.86 19.57
C SER A 203 -5.06 18.63 19.81
N GLN A 204 -4.08 18.72 20.74
CA GLN A 204 -3.21 17.58 21.10
C GLN A 204 -4.01 16.36 21.54
N SER A 205 -5.05 16.56 22.36
CA SER A 205 -5.89 15.46 22.84
C SER A 205 -6.61 14.74 21.71
N TYR A 206 -7.15 15.47 20.75
CA TYR A 206 -7.83 14.88 19.61
C TYR A 206 -6.86 14.18 18.65
N LEU A 207 -5.68 14.78 18.41
CA LEU A 207 -4.62 14.11 17.64
C LEU A 207 -4.23 12.78 18.29
N GLN A 208 -4.00 12.74 19.61
CA GLN A 208 -3.64 11.49 20.30
C GLN A 208 -4.69 10.39 20.11
N VAL A 209 -5.97 10.75 20.21
CA VAL A 209 -7.08 9.80 20.06
C VAL A 209 -7.11 9.24 18.65
N ILE A 210 -7.17 10.10 17.61
CA ILE A 210 -7.29 9.63 16.22
C ILE A 210 -6.03 8.91 15.74
N PHE A 211 -4.86 9.35 16.19
CA PHE A 211 -3.60 8.73 15.81
C PHE A 211 -3.47 7.32 16.40
N LYS A 212 -3.82 7.16 17.69
CA LYS A 212 -3.83 5.86 18.35
C LYS A 212 -4.88 4.91 17.78
N ASP A 213 -6.06 5.42 17.44
CA ASP A 213 -7.16 4.65 16.82
C ASP A 213 -6.72 4.05 15.46
N ILE A 214 -5.96 4.81 14.67
CA ILE A 214 -5.55 4.43 13.33
C ILE A 214 -4.24 3.63 13.32
N THR A 215 -3.24 4.02 14.12
CA THR A 215 -1.88 3.43 14.08
C THR A 215 -1.60 2.43 15.21
N GLY A 216 -2.49 2.32 16.19
CA GLY A 216 -2.31 1.50 17.39
C GLY A 216 -1.38 2.11 18.46
N SER A 217 -0.73 3.26 18.18
CA SER A 217 0.21 3.92 19.10
C SER A 217 -0.01 5.44 19.14
N SER A 218 0.42 6.10 20.21
CA SER A 218 0.39 7.57 20.25
C SER A 218 1.44 8.18 19.29
N PRO A 219 1.27 9.46 18.87
CA PRO A 219 2.25 10.13 18.00
C PRO A 219 3.68 10.12 18.53
N ILE A 220 3.86 10.29 19.83
CA ILE A 220 5.19 10.28 20.47
C ILE A 220 5.76 8.87 20.55
N GLU A 221 4.96 7.86 20.82
CA GLU A 221 5.41 6.45 20.75
C GLU A 221 5.80 6.06 19.34
N TYR A 222 5.06 6.50 18.33
CA TYR A 222 5.39 6.30 16.92
C TYR A 222 6.74 6.97 16.58
N LEU A 223 6.98 8.22 17.00
CA LEU A 223 8.26 8.90 16.84
C LEU A 223 9.40 8.10 17.49
N ILE A 224 9.21 7.60 18.71
CA ILE A 224 10.22 6.78 19.40
C ILE A 224 10.50 5.51 18.59
N ASN A 225 9.48 4.81 18.08
CA ASN A 225 9.66 3.61 17.26
C ASN A 225 10.45 3.90 15.97
N VAL A 226 10.15 5.02 15.28
CA VAL A 226 10.92 5.46 14.11
C VAL A 226 12.38 5.67 14.46
N ARG A 227 12.68 6.37 15.56
CA ARG A 227 14.05 6.62 16.02
C ARG A 227 14.80 5.33 16.37
N ILE A 228 14.14 4.39 17.04
CA ILE A 228 14.74 3.07 17.35
C ILE A 228 15.02 2.30 16.07
N ASN A 229 14.13 2.30 15.10
CA ASN A 229 14.37 1.64 13.81
C ASN A 229 15.54 2.28 13.06
N LYS A 230 15.63 3.61 13.04
CA LYS A 230 16.76 4.34 12.44
C LYS A 230 18.07 4.08 13.16
N SER A 231 18.06 3.94 14.48
CA SER A 231 19.27 3.58 15.25
C SER A 231 19.80 2.19 14.85
N LYS A 232 18.92 1.23 14.57
CA LYS A 232 19.33 -0.10 14.07
C LYS A 232 19.95 -0.04 12.68
N GLU A 233 19.50 0.85 11.82
CA GLU A 233 20.12 1.10 10.51
C GLU A 233 21.55 1.63 10.68
N LEU A 234 21.76 2.66 11.51
CA LEU A 234 23.09 3.20 11.82
C LEU A 234 24.03 2.16 12.41
N MET A 235 23.56 1.31 13.32
CA MET A 235 24.37 0.20 13.87
C MET A 235 24.80 -0.79 12.78
N LYS A 236 23.94 -1.08 11.81
CA LYS A 236 24.28 -1.95 10.65
C LYS A 236 25.32 -1.29 9.74
N GLU A 237 25.30 0.04 9.61
CA GLU A 237 26.26 0.84 8.86
C GLU A 237 27.64 0.97 9.57
N GLY A 238 27.75 0.45 10.81
CA GLY A 238 29.01 0.39 11.53
C GLY A 238 29.19 1.45 12.62
N TYR A 239 28.18 2.25 12.92
CA TYR A 239 28.22 3.15 14.06
C TYR A 239 28.24 2.38 15.38
N GLN A 240 29.24 2.66 16.26
CA GLN A 240 29.45 1.93 17.51
C GLN A 240 29.19 2.78 18.76
N ASN A 241 29.30 4.12 18.64
CA ASN A 241 29.09 5.01 19.76
C ASN A 241 27.59 5.22 20.04
N ILE A 242 27.11 4.64 21.13
CA ILE A 242 25.71 4.73 21.56
C ILE A 242 25.27 6.20 21.80
N GLY A 243 26.17 7.03 22.33
CA GLY A 243 25.91 8.46 22.52
C GLY A 243 25.69 9.16 21.18
N GLU A 244 26.57 8.93 20.21
CA GLU A 244 26.48 9.48 18.87
C GLU A 244 25.21 9.01 18.14
N ILE A 245 24.92 7.71 18.18
CA ILE A 245 23.69 7.15 17.60
C ILE A 245 22.46 7.83 18.22
N SER A 246 22.45 7.95 19.54
CA SER A 246 21.36 8.60 20.27
C SER A 246 21.09 10.02 19.77
N GLU A 247 22.13 10.83 19.59
CA GLU A 247 22.05 12.19 19.08
C GLU A 247 21.58 12.23 17.64
N LEU A 248 22.17 11.41 16.75
CA LEU A 248 21.82 11.33 15.33
C LEU A 248 20.35 10.98 15.09
N VAL A 249 19.78 10.11 15.93
CA VAL A 249 18.35 9.76 15.83
C VAL A 249 17.42 10.68 16.63
N GLY A 250 17.95 11.72 17.28
CA GLY A 250 17.18 12.79 17.91
C GLY A 250 16.78 12.56 19.36
N PHE A 251 17.45 11.66 20.12
CA PHE A 251 17.30 11.60 21.58
C PHE A 251 18.25 12.60 22.26
N ASN A 252 17.75 13.32 23.24
CA ASN A 252 18.56 14.25 24.02
C ASN A 252 19.32 13.56 25.16
N ASP A 253 19.03 12.29 25.46
CA ASP A 253 19.60 11.53 26.56
C ASP A 253 19.83 10.08 26.15
N ALA A 254 21.09 9.64 26.16
CA ALA A 254 21.51 8.29 25.81
C ALA A 254 20.97 7.22 26.78
N PHE A 255 20.75 7.57 28.06
CA PHE A 255 20.13 6.63 29.02
C PHE A 255 18.65 6.41 28.69
N TYR A 256 17.93 7.48 28.33
CA TYR A 256 16.54 7.38 27.90
C TYR A 256 16.43 6.58 26.59
N PHE A 257 17.32 6.84 25.63
CA PHE A 257 17.43 6.05 24.41
C PHE A 257 17.62 4.56 24.71
N SER A 258 18.58 4.21 25.56
CA SER A 258 18.87 2.81 25.92
C SER A 258 17.68 2.11 26.57
N ARG A 259 16.92 2.82 27.41
CA ARG A 259 15.67 2.29 28.01
C ARG A 259 14.59 2.06 26.96
N CYS A 260 14.40 3.01 26.03
CA CYS A 260 13.43 2.88 24.95
C CYS A 260 13.80 1.70 24.04
N PHE A 261 15.07 1.59 23.68
CA PHE A 261 15.57 0.49 22.86
C PHE A 261 15.31 -0.87 23.50
N LYS A 262 15.70 -1.05 24.77
CA LYS A 262 15.44 -2.29 25.50
C LYS A 262 13.95 -2.62 25.60
N ARG A 263 13.10 -1.60 25.82
CA ARG A 263 11.65 -1.80 25.92
C ARG A 263 11.04 -2.28 24.59
N ILE A 264 11.51 -1.76 23.45
CA ILE A 264 10.96 -2.05 22.14
C ILE A 264 11.55 -3.34 21.55
N GLU A 265 12.87 -3.51 21.62
CA GLU A 265 13.57 -4.65 21.02
C GLU A 265 13.71 -5.86 21.96
N GLY A 266 13.40 -5.69 23.24
CA GLY A 266 13.52 -6.76 24.24
C GLY A 266 14.97 -7.11 24.64
N ILE A 267 15.97 -6.53 23.97
CA ILE A 267 17.41 -6.78 24.18
C ILE A 267 18.14 -5.47 24.47
N THR A 268 19.27 -5.56 25.18
CA THR A 268 20.11 -4.38 25.43
C THR A 268 20.95 -4.02 24.20
N LEU A 269 21.34 -2.75 24.08
CA LEU A 269 22.19 -2.24 23.02
C LEU A 269 23.51 -3.03 22.90
N LEU A 270 24.17 -3.35 24.04
CA LEU A 270 25.38 -4.15 24.11
C LEU A 270 25.21 -5.55 23.48
N ASN A 271 24.07 -6.20 23.68
CA ASN A 271 23.78 -7.50 23.07
C ASN A 271 23.48 -7.39 21.58
N THR A 272 23.05 -6.24 21.12
CA THR A 272 22.78 -5.96 19.70
C THR A 272 24.09 -5.78 18.93
N GLU A 273 25.07 -5.06 19.47
CA GLU A 273 26.42 -4.92 18.89
C GLU A 273 27.09 -6.28 18.68
N VAL A 274 27.03 -7.16 19.69
CA VAL A 274 27.57 -8.52 19.59
C VAL A 274 26.91 -9.34 18.48
N ARG A 275 25.62 -9.16 18.24
CA ARG A 275 24.89 -9.87 17.16
C ARG A 275 25.29 -9.36 15.78
N PHE A 276 25.44 -8.06 15.59
CA PHE A 276 25.83 -7.49 14.29
C PHE A 276 27.29 -7.84 13.93
N HIS A 277 28.22 -7.79 14.92
CA HIS A 277 29.61 -8.22 14.69
C HIS A 277 29.75 -9.72 14.36
N ARG A 278 28.92 -10.60 14.93
CA ARG A 278 28.90 -12.03 14.56
C ARG A 278 28.38 -12.25 13.14
N SER A 279 27.36 -11.50 12.71
CA SER A 279 26.82 -11.62 11.35
C SER A 279 27.82 -11.10 10.30
N ALA A 280 28.51 -10.00 10.58
CA ALA A 280 29.53 -9.44 9.69
C ALA A 280 30.78 -10.35 9.56
N ASN A 281 31.18 -10.99 10.64
CA ASN A 281 32.31 -11.95 10.61
C ASN A 281 31.95 -13.26 9.90
N LEU A 282 30.70 -13.70 9.93
CA LEU A 282 30.27 -14.90 9.19
C LEU A 282 30.22 -14.67 7.66
N SER A 283 29.92 -13.45 7.23
CA SER A 283 29.97 -13.10 5.80
C SER A 283 31.39 -12.96 5.24
N ASN A 284 32.40 -12.65 6.09
CA ASN A 284 33.79 -12.55 5.71
C ASN A 284 34.55 -13.90 5.75
N ILE A 285 33.99 -14.92 6.40
CA ILE A 285 34.62 -16.27 6.46
C ILE A 285 34.21 -17.16 5.27
N SER A 286 33.15 -16.81 4.53
CA SER A 286 32.74 -17.55 3.33
C SER A 286 33.57 -17.24 2.07
N GLY A 287 34.59 -16.39 2.16
CA GLY A 287 35.43 -15.94 1.04
C GLY A 287 36.84 -16.52 0.96
N SER A 288 37.28 -17.35 1.89
CA SER A 288 38.63 -17.91 1.81
C SER A 288 38.74 -19.27 2.50
N GLY A 289 39.01 -20.33 1.73
CA GLY A 289 39.70 -21.52 2.24
C GLY A 289 38.86 -22.78 2.28
N LEU A 290 39.16 -23.68 1.38
CA LEU A 290 38.91 -25.13 1.45
C LEU A 290 39.21 -25.68 2.85
N CYS A 291 38.27 -26.40 3.42
CA CYS A 291 38.51 -27.36 4.50
C CYS A 291 38.16 -28.76 4.03
N PRO A 292 39.01 -29.76 4.19
CA PRO A 292 38.72 -31.16 3.90
C PRO A 292 38.04 -31.84 5.07
N GLY A 293 36.99 -32.62 4.77
CA GLY A 293 36.56 -33.79 5.50
C GLY A 293 36.00 -33.59 6.91
N LEU A 294 34.69 -33.61 7.02
CA LEU A 294 34.03 -34.12 8.25
C LEU A 294 32.73 -34.79 7.85
N ASP A 295 32.70 -36.09 8.14
CA ASP A 295 31.59 -37.01 8.00
C ASP A 295 30.32 -36.47 8.64
N ILE A 296 29.25 -36.36 7.86
CA ILE A 296 27.90 -36.10 8.36
C ILE A 296 27.11 -37.41 8.34
N GLN A 297 27.29 -38.20 9.38
CA GLN A 297 26.26 -39.17 9.82
C GLN A 297 25.96 -38.89 11.28
N THR A 298 24.72 -38.63 11.52
CA THR A 298 23.90 -38.78 12.74
C THR A 298 23.18 -37.50 13.19
N ARG A 299 21.86 -37.67 13.16
CA ARG A 299 20.76 -36.99 13.85
C ARG A 299 19.89 -36.05 13.02
N LEU A 300 19.05 -36.67 12.19
CA LEU A 300 17.74 -36.13 11.81
C LEU A 300 16.68 -36.80 12.73
N SER A 301 16.17 -36.01 13.67
CA SER A 301 14.92 -36.34 14.35
C SER A 301 14.28 -35.00 14.80
N HIS A 302 13.55 -34.38 13.87
CA HIS A 302 12.33 -33.58 14.13
C HIS A 302 11.68 -33.23 12.78
N PRO A 303 10.38 -33.51 12.61
CA PRO A 303 9.65 -33.22 11.37
C PRO A 303 9.19 -31.76 11.39
N GLY A 304 9.66 -30.95 10.43
CA GLY A 304 9.19 -29.56 10.30
C GLY A 304 10.03 -28.63 9.41
N ALA A 305 10.95 -29.14 8.59
CA ALA A 305 11.71 -28.27 7.70
C ALA A 305 12.00 -28.97 6.37
N ALA A 306 10.99 -29.13 5.56
CA ALA A 306 11.14 -29.55 4.17
C ALA A 306 10.21 -28.71 3.32
N LEU A 307 10.71 -27.57 2.83
CA LEU A 307 10.23 -26.91 1.61
C LEU A 307 10.97 -25.56 1.40
N PHE A 308 12.30 -25.65 1.23
CA PHE A 308 13.04 -24.57 0.56
C PHE A 308 14.40 -25.16 0.10
N GLY A 309 14.40 -25.79 -1.04
CA GLY A 309 15.64 -26.32 -1.61
C GLY A 309 15.38 -27.16 -2.84
N LEU A 310 14.83 -26.55 -3.89
CA LEU A 310 14.85 -27.15 -5.23
C LEU A 310 14.44 -26.06 -6.24
N LEU A 311 15.44 -25.32 -6.74
CA LEU A 311 15.40 -24.62 -8.02
C LEU A 311 16.72 -23.84 -8.20
N LEU A 312 17.81 -24.59 -8.33
CA LEU A 312 19.04 -24.14 -8.96
C LEU A 312 19.70 -25.40 -9.56
N HIS A 313 19.35 -25.69 -10.78
CA HIS A 313 20.10 -26.38 -11.83
C HIS A 313 19.12 -26.91 -12.86
N MET A 314 19.05 -26.24 -13.98
CA MET A 314 18.99 -26.81 -15.34
C MET A 314 19.12 -25.66 -16.34
N ASP A 315 20.26 -25.68 -17.03
CA ASP A 315 20.64 -25.13 -18.34
C ASP A 315 19.94 -23.86 -18.87
#